data_b8ac700f9e77cf14dec05de174483b8a
#
_entry.id   b8ac700f9e77cf14dec05de174483b8a
#
_cell.length_a   1.000
_cell.length_b   1.000
_cell.length_c   1.000
_cell.angle_alpha   90.00
_cell.angle_beta   90.00
_cell.angle_gamma   90.00
#
_symmetry.space_group_name_H-M   'P 1'
#
loop_
_entity.id
_entity.type
_entity.pdbx_description
1 polymer ?
#
loop_
_entity_poly.entity_id
_entity_poly.type
_entity_poly.pdbx_seq_one_letter_code
_entity_poly.pdbx_strand_id
1 'polypeptide(L)'
;GKKVMIDHHLDPFMSVDLLISHPHMSSTSELIFRIVWQLNGFAQMDSQWATCIYCGMMTDTGGFVYNSNEPVIYLIISELLTKNIDKDKIYRKVFNNYSTNSIRFRGHIMDKKLRVFENLHASYYCVTRKEMEQYHFIKGDLEGLVNEPLRIRGLKFSISLREDTEVKN
;
A
#
# COMPACT_ATOMS: atom_id res chain seq x y z
N GLY A 1 11.89 -27.19 -9.90
CA GLY A 1 12.55 -26.04 -10.52
C GLY A 1 13.26 -25.20 -9.48
N LYS A 2 14.16 -24.31 -9.88
CA LYS A 2 14.82 -23.35 -8.97
C LYS A 2 13.83 -22.31 -8.50
N LYS A 3 13.95 -21.90 -7.22
CA LYS A 3 13.13 -20.86 -6.59
C LYS A 3 13.93 -19.57 -6.52
N VAL A 4 13.34 -18.48 -7.01
CA VAL A 4 13.91 -17.13 -6.90
C VAL A 4 12.96 -16.28 -6.06
N MET A 5 13.50 -15.54 -5.10
CA MET A 5 12.75 -14.55 -4.32
C MET A 5 13.29 -13.16 -4.64
N ILE A 6 12.39 -12.25 -4.96
CA ILE A 6 12.69 -10.83 -5.15
C ILE A 6 11.84 -10.06 -4.14
N ASP A 7 12.49 -9.31 -3.24
CA ASP A 7 11.81 -8.66 -2.13
C ASP A 7 12.51 -7.37 -1.69
N HIS A 8 11.78 -6.47 -1.05
CA HIS A 8 12.33 -5.26 -0.44
C HIS A 8 12.11 -5.18 1.08
N HIS A 9 11.53 -6.23 1.70
CA HIS A 9 11.36 -6.27 3.15
C HIS A 9 12.65 -6.68 3.87
N LEU A 10 12.73 -6.31 5.15
CA LEU A 10 13.80 -6.77 6.02
C LEU A 10 13.59 -8.26 6.33
N ASP A 11 14.70 -9.02 6.30
CA ASP A 11 14.76 -10.43 6.70
C ASP A 11 13.66 -11.32 6.09
N PRO A 12 13.55 -11.40 4.75
CA PRO A 12 12.58 -12.27 4.12
C PRO A 12 12.84 -13.73 4.49
N PHE A 13 11.85 -14.35 5.16
CA PHE A 13 11.98 -15.71 5.67
C PHE A 13 11.47 -16.74 4.64
N MET A 14 12.37 -17.18 3.76
CA MET A 14 12.07 -18.29 2.84
C MET A 14 13.36 -18.98 2.37
N SER A 15 13.35 -20.31 2.31
CA SER A 15 14.43 -21.08 1.67
C SER A 15 14.27 -21.04 0.16
N VAL A 16 15.21 -20.39 -0.53
CA VAL A 16 15.22 -20.20 -2.00
C VAL A 16 16.61 -20.43 -2.57
N ASP A 17 16.69 -20.75 -3.86
CA ASP A 17 17.97 -20.94 -4.56
C ASP A 17 18.68 -19.61 -4.86
N LEU A 18 17.91 -18.53 -5.06
CA LEU A 18 18.42 -17.18 -5.28
C LEU A 18 17.54 -16.18 -4.55
N LEU A 19 18.15 -15.36 -3.71
CA LEU A 19 17.52 -14.24 -3.02
C LEU A 19 18.07 -12.92 -3.56
N ILE A 20 17.17 -12.06 -4.03
CA ILE A 20 17.43 -10.67 -4.39
C ILE A 20 16.60 -9.82 -3.44
N SER A 21 17.20 -9.34 -2.35
CA SER A 21 16.52 -8.51 -1.34
C SER A 21 17.24 -7.19 -1.16
N HIS A 22 16.50 -6.09 -1.31
CA HIS A 22 17.02 -4.73 -1.19
C HIS A 22 16.06 -3.85 -0.36
N PRO A 23 16.17 -3.84 0.97
CA PRO A 23 15.27 -3.10 1.87
C PRO A 23 15.27 -1.58 1.68
N HIS A 24 16.25 -1.02 0.98
CA HIS A 24 16.32 0.42 0.68
C HIS A 24 15.46 0.84 -0.51
N MET A 25 14.96 -0.11 -1.30
CA MET A 25 14.08 0.19 -2.43
C MET A 25 12.69 0.59 -1.92
N SER A 26 12.03 1.48 -2.63
CA SER A 26 10.70 1.95 -2.26
C SER A 26 9.61 0.88 -2.38
N SER A 27 9.87 -0.13 -3.21
CA SER A 27 8.96 -1.25 -3.45
C SER A 27 9.68 -2.40 -4.17
N THR A 28 9.12 -3.59 -4.09
CA THR A 28 9.56 -4.72 -4.95
C THR A 28 9.36 -4.41 -6.44
N SER A 29 8.35 -3.61 -6.78
CA SER A 29 8.11 -3.16 -8.17
C SER A 29 9.24 -2.29 -8.71
N GLU A 30 9.80 -1.39 -7.89
CA GLU A 30 11.00 -0.65 -8.25
C GLU A 30 12.18 -1.60 -8.53
N LEU A 31 12.37 -2.58 -7.66
CA LEU A 31 13.45 -3.56 -7.82
C LEU A 31 13.30 -4.36 -9.12
N ILE A 32 12.09 -4.80 -9.46
CA ILE A 32 11.80 -5.48 -10.73
C ILE A 32 12.10 -4.57 -11.92
N PHE A 33 11.68 -3.29 -11.87
CA PHE A 33 12.02 -2.33 -12.93
C PHE A 33 13.54 -2.27 -13.14
N ARG A 34 14.32 -2.12 -12.06
CA ARG A 34 15.78 -2.02 -12.14
C ARG A 34 16.42 -3.28 -12.73
N ILE A 35 15.94 -4.47 -12.36
CA ILE A 35 16.40 -5.73 -12.92
C ILE A 35 16.15 -5.78 -14.43
N VAL A 36 14.92 -5.48 -14.85
CA VAL A 36 14.55 -5.47 -16.29
C VAL A 36 15.37 -4.44 -17.06
N TRP A 37 15.59 -3.27 -16.46
CA TRP A 37 16.44 -2.23 -17.07
C TRP A 37 17.87 -2.70 -17.27
N GLN A 38 18.50 -3.29 -16.25
CA GLN A 38 19.86 -3.83 -16.31
C GLN A 38 20.02 -4.95 -17.35
N LEU A 39 18.97 -5.73 -17.55
CA LEU A 39 18.93 -6.78 -18.56
C LEU A 39 18.59 -6.26 -19.98
N ASN A 40 18.55 -4.95 -20.18
CA ASN A 40 18.16 -4.31 -21.44
C ASN A 40 16.75 -4.71 -21.93
N GLY A 41 15.87 -5.13 -20.99
CA GLY A 41 14.53 -5.63 -21.32
C GLY A 41 13.47 -4.53 -21.45
N PHE A 42 13.75 -3.29 -21.03
CA PHE A 42 12.74 -2.23 -20.96
C PHE A 42 12.12 -1.88 -22.31
N ALA A 43 12.89 -1.95 -23.41
CA ALA A 43 12.37 -1.66 -24.76
C ALA A 43 11.22 -2.59 -25.16
N GLN A 44 11.24 -3.85 -24.72
CA GLN A 44 10.24 -4.88 -25.01
C GLN A 44 9.02 -4.82 -24.10
N MET A 45 9.06 -4.02 -23.04
CA MET A 45 7.96 -3.88 -22.09
C MET A 45 6.84 -3.02 -22.69
N ASP A 46 5.61 -3.50 -22.54
CA ASP A 46 4.40 -2.82 -22.98
C ASP A 46 3.79 -1.92 -21.89
N SER A 47 2.67 -1.26 -22.23
CA SER A 47 1.94 -0.41 -21.29
C SER A 47 1.28 -1.19 -20.14
N GLN A 48 0.96 -2.48 -20.31
CA GLN A 48 0.35 -3.29 -19.25
C GLN A 48 1.38 -3.59 -18.17
N TRP A 49 2.57 -4.00 -18.59
CA TRP A 49 3.69 -4.19 -17.67
C TRP A 49 4.04 -2.90 -16.93
N ALA A 50 4.17 -1.78 -17.66
CA ALA A 50 4.48 -0.48 -17.07
C ALA A 50 3.39 -0.02 -16.08
N THR A 51 2.11 -0.30 -16.36
CA THR A 51 0.99 -0.06 -15.46
C THR A 51 1.13 -0.84 -14.15
N CYS A 52 1.50 -2.13 -14.23
CA CYS A 52 1.68 -2.96 -13.04
C CYS A 52 2.84 -2.47 -12.17
N ILE A 53 3.98 -2.14 -12.78
CA ILE A 53 5.15 -1.61 -12.06
C ILE A 53 4.81 -0.26 -11.40
N TYR A 54 4.21 0.67 -12.15
CA TYR A 54 3.80 1.96 -11.61
C TYR A 54 2.82 1.80 -10.45
N CYS A 55 1.82 0.93 -10.60
CA CYS A 55 0.82 0.65 -9.56
C CYS A 55 1.48 0.13 -8.27
N GLY A 56 2.39 -0.84 -8.36
CA GLY A 56 3.09 -1.37 -7.19
C GLY A 56 3.98 -0.33 -6.52
N MET A 57 4.74 0.46 -7.28
CA MET A 57 5.52 1.58 -6.71
C MET A 57 4.61 2.60 -6.02
N MET A 58 3.49 2.94 -6.63
CA MET A 58 2.53 3.91 -6.10
C MET A 58 1.85 3.41 -4.80
N THR A 59 1.46 2.14 -4.74
CA THR A 59 0.80 1.58 -3.54
C THR A 59 1.75 1.49 -2.36
N ASP A 60 2.95 0.99 -2.54
CA ASP A 60 3.94 0.82 -1.48
C ASP A 60 4.43 2.16 -0.90
N THR A 61 4.43 3.20 -1.72
CA THR A 61 4.85 4.56 -1.31
C THR A 61 3.69 5.46 -0.88
N GLY A 62 2.47 4.92 -0.82
CA GLY A 62 1.29 5.72 -0.49
C GLY A 62 1.05 6.89 -1.45
N GLY A 63 1.20 6.66 -2.76
CA GLY A 63 1.11 7.71 -3.78
C GLY A 63 2.36 8.58 -3.87
N PHE A 64 3.54 8.01 -3.61
CA PHE A 64 4.85 8.69 -3.60
C PHE A 64 5.00 9.72 -2.47
N VAL A 65 4.33 9.46 -1.34
CA VAL A 65 4.43 10.28 -0.12
C VAL A 65 5.48 9.72 0.85
N TYR A 66 5.65 8.40 0.88
CA TYR A 66 6.58 7.70 1.79
C TYR A 66 7.67 6.99 1.00
N ASN A 67 8.88 6.87 1.58
CA ASN A 67 10.04 6.17 0.98
C ASN A 67 10.31 6.53 -0.50
N SER A 68 10.07 7.78 -0.90
CA SER A 68 10.16 8.23 -2.29
C SER A 68 11.02 9.48 -2.48
N ASN A 69 11.98 9.72 -1.56
CA ASN A 69 12.86 10.88 -1.63
C ASN A 69 14.03 10.71 -2.63
N GLU A 70 14.29 9.47 -3.08
CA GLU A 70 15.37 9.21 -4.02
C GLU A 70 15.02 9.71 -5.43
N PRO A 71 15.85 10.57 -6.05
CA PRO A 71 15.56 11.14 -7.39
C PRO A 71 15.34 10.06 -8.46
N VAL A 72 15.99 8.92 -8.32
CA VAL A 72 15.88 7.81 -9.27
C VAL A 72 14.46 7.25 -9.37
N ILE A 73 13.65 7.34 -8.31
CA ILE A 73 12.25 6.91 -8.32
C ILE A 73 11.48 7.71 -9.38
N TYR A 74 11.70 9.02 -9.43
CA TYR A 74 11.04 9.92 -10.39
C TYR A 74 11.56 9.74 -11.82
N LEU A 75 12.84 9.37 -11.98
CA LEU A 75 13.37 8.95 -13.28
C LEU A 75 12.67 7.66 -13.77
N ILE A 76 12.50 6.67 -12.90
CA ILE A 76 11.77 5.44 -13.22
C ILE A 76 10.32 5.77 -13.62
N ILE A 77 9.64 6.64 -12.87
CA ILE A 77 8.28 7.09 -13.19
C ILE A 77 8.24 7.75 -14.56
N SER A 78 9.21 8.63 -14.87
CA SER A 78 9.33 9.27 -16.18
C SER A 78 9.45 8.24 -17.30
N GLU A 79 10.29 7.24 -17.14
CA GLU A 79 10.45 6.14 -18.12
C GLU A 79 9.15 5.33 -18.28
N LEU A 80 8.49 4.98 -17.18
CA LEU A 80 7.21 4.27 -17.23
C LEU A 80 6.14 5.06 -17.99
N LEU A 81 6.11 6.40 -17.85
CA LEU A 81 5.18 7.27 -18.58
C LEU A 81 5.43 7.25 -20.09
N THR A 82 6.66 7.00 -20.56
CA THR A 82 6.94 6.82 -22.00
C THR A 82 6.19 5.63 -22.62
N LYS A 83 5.72 4.69 -21.80
CA LYS A 83 4.92 3.53 -22.20
C LYS A 83 3.41 3.83 -22.32
N ASN A 84 3.02 5.11 -22.31
CA ASN A 84 1.62 5.57 -22.44
C ASN A 84 0.68 5.01 -21.37
N ILE A 85 1.14 4.93 -20.12
CA ILE A 85 0.27 4.59 -19.00
C ILE A 85 -0.58 5.81 -18.58
N ASP A 86 -1.82 5.57 -18.15
CA ASP A 86 -2.70 6.58 -17.56
C ASP A 86 -2.57 6.54 -16.03
N LYS A 87 -1.59 7.28 -15.49
CA LYS A 87 -1.32 7.33 -14.05
C LYS A 87 -2.52 7.83 -13.23
N ASP A 88 -3.31 8.75 -13.79
CA ASP A 88 -4.47 9.32 -13.10
C ASP A 88 -5.60 8.31 -12.99
N LYS A 89 -5.79 7.49 -14.02
CA LYS A 89 -6.73 6.37 -14.00
C LYS A 89 -6.28 5.28 -13.01
N ILE A 90 -4.97 4.99 -12.95
CA ILE A 90 -4.41 4.04 -11.97
C ILE A 90 -4.70 4.57 -10.57
N TYR A 91 -4.36 5.82 -10.27
CA TYR A 91 -4.60 6.46 -8.98
C TYR A 91 -6.08 6.39 -8.56
N ARG A 92 -6.98 6.80 -9.46
CA ARG A 92 -8.43 6.75 -9.20
C ARG A 92 -8.93 5.34 -8.91
N LYS A 93 -8.43 4.34 -9.64
CA LYS A 93 -8.85 2.95 -9.43
C LYS A 93 -8.36 2.36 -8.10
N VAL A 94 -7.20 2.80 -7.62
CA VAL A 94 -6.59 2.29 -6.40
C VAL A 94 -7.08 3.08 -5.16
N PHE A 95 -6.99 4.40 -5.19
CA PHE A 95 -7.23 5.22 -4.00
C PHE A 95 -8.61 5.87 -3.95
N ASN A 96 -9.31 5.98 -5.07
CA ASN A 96 -10.61 6.66 -5.15
C ASN A 96 -11.73 5.72 -5.63
N ASN A 97 -11.73 4.48 -5.17
CA ASN A 97 -12.70 3.45 -5.57
C ASN A 97 -13.48 2.88 -4.39
N TYR A 98 -13.90 3.76 -3.47
CA TYR A 98 -14.69 3.37 -2.32
C TYR A 98 -16.18 3.37 -2.61
N SER A 99 -16.91 2.39 -2.04
CA SER A 99 -18.37 2.41 -2.03
C SER A 99 -18.91 3.48 -1.06
N THR A 100 -20.16 3.88 -1.22
CA THR A 100 -20.85 4.76 -0.25
C THR A 100 -20.83 4.17 1.17
N ASN A 101 -21.00 2.85 1.29
CA ASN A 101 -20.95 2.16 2.59
C ASN A 101 -19.57 2.22 3.21
N SER A 102 -18.53 2.01 2.42
CA SER A 102 -17.14 2.13 2.87
C SER A 102 -16.86 3.55 3.42
N ILE A 103 -17.23 4.59 2.67
CA ILE A 103 -17.03 5.99 3.12
C ILE A 103 -17.81 6.27 4.41
N ARG A 104 -19.06 5.84 4.50
CA ARG A 104 -19.87 6.00 5.74
C ARG A 104 -19.27 5.25 6.91
N PHE A 105 -18.76 4.03 6.69
CA PHE A 105 -18.14 3.22 7.71
C PHE A 105 -16.85 3.85 8.23
N ARG A 106 -15.99 4.32 7.33
CA ARG A 106 -14.77 5.07 7.68
C ARG A 106 -15.12 6.32 8.51
N GLY A 107 -16.12 7.08 8.10
CA GLY A 107 -16.63 8.24 8.86
C GLY A 107 -17.15 7.86 10.26
N HIS A 108 -17.93 6.78 10.38
CA HIS A 108 -18.40 6.27 11.66
C HIS A 108 -17.23 5.89 12.60
N ILE A 109 -16.24 5.19 12.07
CA ILE A 109 -15.06 4.79 12.87
C ILE A 109 -14.31 6.03 13.36
N MET A 110 -14.06 7.00 12.50
CA MET A 110 -13.33 8.22 12.87
C MET A 110 -14.12 9.09 13.87
N ASP A 111 -15.43 9.21 13.71
CA ASP A 111 -16.26 10.04 14.61
C ASP A 111 -16.59 9.35 15.93
N LYS A 112 -16.97 8.07 15.91
CA LYS A 112 -17.52 7.39 17.08
C LYS A 112 -16.55 6.47 17.80
N LYS A 113 -15.57 5.92 17.09
CA LYS A 113 -14.71 4.84 17.63
C LYS A 113 -13.30 5.29 17.92
N LEU A 114 -12.81 6.33 17.26
CA LEU A 114 -11.46 6.82 17.48
C LEU A 114 -11.28 7.28 18.93
N ARG A 115 -10.23 6.79 19.56
CA ARG A 115 -9.75 7.22 20.89
C ARG A 115 -8.36 7.79 20.74
N VAL A 116 -8.17 9.01 21.19
CA VAL A 116 -6.89 9.74 21.11
C VAL A 116 -6.35 9.94 22.53
N PHE A 117 -5.07 9.64 22.71
CA PHE A 117 -4.30 9.82 23.94
C PHE A 117 -3.15 10.77 23.64
N GLU A 118 -3.39 12.05 23.78
CA GLU A 118 -2.42 13.10 23.42
C GLU A 118 -1.11 12.96 24.22
N ASN A 119 -1.21 12.64 25.51
CA ASN A 119 -0.06 12.42 26.40
C ASN A 119 0.80 11.21 26.01
N LEU A 120 0.23 10.24 25.29
CA LEU A 120 0.93 9.05 24.79
C LEU A 120 1.30 9.17 23.30
N HIS A 121 0.93 10.28 22.66
CA HIS A 121 1.08 10.46 21.22
C HIS A 121 0.48 9.31 20.40
N ALA A 122 -0.61 8.72 20.88
CA ALA A 122 -1.19 7.49 20.37
C ALA A 122 -2.70 7.60 20.15
N SER A 123 -3.20 6.75 19.27
CA SER A 123 -4.63 6.54 19.08
C SER A 123 -4.95 5.08 18.79
N TYR A 124 -6.20 4.70 19.04
CA TYR A 124 -6.73 3.43 18.55
C TYR A 124 -8.21 3.53 18.21
N TYR A 125 -8.68 2.58 17.45
CA TYR A 125 -10.09 2.28 17.31
C TYR A 125 -10.30 0.77 17.25
N CYS A 126 -11.51 0.34 17.66
CA CYS A 126 -11.91 -1.06 17.64
C CYS A 126 -13.19 -1.22 16.83
N VAL A 127 -13.21 -2.16 15.88
CA VAL A 127 -14.34 -2.42 14.98
C VAL A 127 -14.90 -3.80 15.28
N THR A 128 -16.20 -3.85 15.59
CA THR A 128 -16.91 -5.09 15.88
C THR A 128 -17.47 -5.74 14.62
N ARG A 129 -17.74 -7.05 14.70
CA ARG A 129 -18.41 -7.82 13.63
C ARG A 129 -19.77 -7.20 13.28
N LYS A 130 -20.57 -6.81 14.29
CA LYS A 130 -21.87 -6.19 14.10
C LYS A 130 -21.79 -4.89 13.30
N GLU A 131 -20.78 -4.06 13.54
CA GLU A 131 -20.55 -2.83 12.78
C GLU A 131 -20.15 -3.14 11.34
N MET A 132 -19.29 -4.13 11.14
CA MET A 132 -18.92 -4.59 9.80
C MET A 132 -20.13 -5.08 8.99
N GLU A 133 -21.02 -5.85 9.61
CA GLU A 133 -22.28 -6.30 9.00
C GLU A 133 -23.22 -5.12 8.68
N GLN A 134 -23.39 -4.20 9.62
CA GLN A 134 -24.23 -3.01 9.46
C GLN A 134 -23.83 -2.15 8.27
N TYR A 135 -22.53 -2.03 7.99
CA TYR A 135 -22.00 -1.22 6.88
C TYR A 135 -21.69 -2.05 5.64
N HIS A 136 -22.08 -3.33 5.61
CA HIS A 136 -21.79 -4.24 4.49
C HIS A 136 -20.31 -4.24 4.12
N PHE A 137 -19.43 -4.35 5.15
CA PHE A 137 -17.99 -4.31 5.00
C PHE A 137 -17.52 -5.39 4.02
N ILE A 138 -16.63 -5.01 3.12
CA ILE A 138 -15.86 -5.91 2.27
C ILE A 138 -14.36 -5.74 2.57
N LYS A 139 -13.58 -6.80 2.35
CA LYS A 139 -12.14 -6.77 2.54
C LYS A 139 -11.52 -5.65 1.68
N GLY A 140 -10.75 -4.76 2.31
CA GLY A 140 -10.15 -3.59 1.67
C GLY A 140 -10.82 -2.25 2.04
N ASP A 141 -12.09 -2.25 2.49
CA ASP A 141 -12.81 -1.00 2.82
C ASP A 141 -12.12 -0.13 3.87
N LEU A 142 -11.38 -0.73 4.79
CA LEU A 142 -10.64 -0.04 5.85
C LEU A 142 -9.14 0.06 5.58
N GLU A 143 -8.71 -0.28 4.37
CA GLU A 143 -7.29 -0.17 4.00
C GLU A 143 -6.81 1.27 4.17
N GLY A 144 -5.65 1.45 4.80
CA GLY A 144 -5.07 2.75 5.08
C GLY A 144 -5.79 3.59 6.15
N LEU A 145 -6.97 3.19 6.66
CA LEU A 145 -7.70 3.98 7.66
C LEU A 145 -6.92 4.16 8.96
N VAL A 146 -6.07 3.19 9.31
CA VAL A 146 -5.19 3.27 10.50
C VAL A 146 -4.20 4.44 10.43
N ASN A 147 -3.91 4.94 9.25
CA ASN A 147 -2.99 6.07 9.06
C ASN A 147 -3.69 7.44 9.17
N GLU A 148 -5.02 7.50 9.05
CA GLU A 148 -5.74 8.78 9.14
C GLU A 148 -5.52 9.52 10.47
N PRO A 149 -5.53 8.87 11.65
CA PRO A 149 -5.26 9.55 12.90
C PRO A 149 -3.84 10.11 13.02
N LEU A 150 -2.86 9.57 12.26
CA LEU A 150 -1.49 10.09 12.28
C LEU A 150 -1.37 11.50 11.67
N ARG A 151 -2.44 12.00 11.01
CA ARG A 151 -2.54 13.39 10.52
C ARG A 151 -2.87 14.38 11.63
N ILE A 152 -3.28 13.89 12.82
CA ILE A 152 -3.48 14.73 14.00
C ILE A 152 -2.12 15.18 14.51
N ARG A 153 -1.98 16.48 14.72
CA ARG A 153 -0.70 17.07 15.18
C ARG A 153 -0.22 16.38 16.46
N GLY A 154 1.01 15.88 16.43
CA GLY A 154 1.65 15.26 17.58
C GLY A 154 1.41 13.77 17.74
N LEU A 155 0.46 13.14 17.03
CA LEU A 155 0.31 11.70 17.04
C LEU A 155 1.45 11.01 16.29
N LYS A 156 1.94 9.92 16.90
CA LYS A 156 3.05 9.12 16.36
C LYS A 156 2.69 7.66 16.17
N PHE A 157 1.59 7.22 16.79
CA PHE A 157 1.20 5.81 16.81
C PHE A 157 -0.31 5.67 16.69
N SER A 158 -0.76 4.75 15.83
CA SER A 158 -2.17 4.44 15.63
C SER A 158 -2.40 2.94 15.52
N ILE A 159 -3.42 2.44 16.22
CA ILE A 159 -3.77 1.01 16.26
C ILE A 159 -5.17 0.83 15.69
N SER A 160 -5.31 -0.12 14.79
CA SER A 160 -6.59 -0.63 14.30
C SER A 160 -6.81 -2.04 14.84
N LEU A 161 -7.87 -2.21 15.61
CA LEU A 161 -8.33 -3.52 16.09
C LEU A 161 -9.63 -3.89 15.39
N ARG A 162 -9.75 -5.13 14.96
CA ARG A 162 -10.94 -5.62 14.28
C ARG A 162 -11.25 -7.04 14.76
N GLU A 163 -12.52 -7.30 15.05
CA GLU A 163 -12.96 -8.68 15.30
C GLU A 163 -12.75 -9.54 14.05
N ASP A 164 -12.24 -10.76 14.27
CA ASP A 164 -12.03 -11.72 13.20
C ASP A 164 -13.39 -12.21 12.68
N THR A 165 -13.56 -12.18 11.37
CA THR A 165 -14.76 -12.68 10.69
C THR A 165 -14.63 -14.13 10.25
N GLU A 166 -13.43 -14.71 10.26
CA GLU A 166 -13.15 -16.06 9.79
C GLU A 166 -13.23 -17.10 10.92
N VAL A 167 -13.02 -16.69 12.16
CA VAL A 167 -13.15 -17.57 13.33
C VAL A 167 -14.59 -17.55 13.84
N LYS A 168 -15.29 -18.68 13.71
CA LYS A 168 -16.57 -18.91 14.41
C LYS A 168 -16.26 -19.21 15.88
N ASN A 169 -16.66 -18.30 16.78
CA ASN A 169 -16.70 -18.58 18.22
C ASN A 169 -17.74 -19.66 18.52
#